data_57708e4cf15091184f6d4fa0ba6ec374
#
_entry.id   57708e4cf15091184f6d4fa0ba6ec374
#
_cell.length_a   1.000
_cell.length_b   1.000
_cell.length_c   1.000
_cell.angle_alpha   90.00
_cell.angle_beta   90.00
_cell.angle_gamma   90.00
#
_symmetry.space_group_name_H-M   'P 1'
#
loop_
_entity.id
_entity.type
_entity.pdbx_description
1 polymer ?
#
loop_
_entity_poly.entity_id
_entity_poly.type
_entity_poly.pdbx_seq_one_letter_code
_entity_poly.pdbx_strand_id
1 'polypeptide(L)'
;EDMGKHHAEVQQKMLLMPLEQYDAGFGDIDRNYTSLMKIVSSAGEIAAMYNDNLLDTSKADSGQPAVVDDVVRLFGTSRTVNITGSHGSDENAVGVASFLDAEVDFGAGYASGNARVLTLSLLNDMIRRIRQNGGNPKVMLTGYDTVQAIADLLQSQERFMDRKEIVPTHNGVRGVKGQEVGFRVATYYDIPIIPTKDMPSTTANTSNVLSDILFLDTDHLWLSVMKPTQYFEDGITSGNPFGVGKLGNQGMYRTMGETGCSFFKAQGKITNIKSA
;
A
#
# COMPACT_ATOMS: atom_id res chain seq x y z
N GLU A 1 -21.20 16.23 7.76
CA GLU A 1 -21.24 14.93 7.06
C GLU A 1 -20.10 14.83 6.04
N ASP A 2 -19.87 15.84 5.21
CA ASP A 2 -18.85 15.83 4.16
C ASP A 2 -17.42 15.78 4.71
N MET A 3 -17.13 16.48 5.81
CA MET A 3 -15.82 16.41 6.47
C MET A 3 -15.50 15.01 7.00
N GLY A 4 -16.50 14.28 7.52
CA GLY A 4 -16.30 12.91 7.99
C GLY A 4 -15.98 11.94 6.84
N LYS A 5 -16.66 12.08 5.71
CA LYS A 5 -16.37 11.31 4.49
C LYS A 5 -14.98 11.62 3.97
N HIS A 6 -14.62 12.91 3.90
CA HIS A 6 -13.28 13.31 3.50
C HIS A 6 -12.19 12.75 4.41
N HIS A 7 -12.41 12.77 5.73
CA HIS A 7 -11.47 12.19 6.69
C HIS A 7 -11.27 10.68 6.45
N ALA A 8 -12.34 9.93 6.19
CA ALA A 8 -12.25 8.51 5.87
C ALA A 8 -11.51 8.24 4.55
N GLU A 9 -11.76 9.07 3.52
CA GLU A 9 -11.04 8.97 2.24
C GLU A 9 -9.55 9.27 2.39
N VAL A 10 -9.19 10.27 3.21
CA VAL A 10 -7.79 10.59 3.49
C VAL A 10 -7.10 9.43 4.23
N GLN A 11 -7.76 8.82 5.20
CA GLN A 11 -7.22 7.63 5.87
C GLN A 11 -6.98 6.47 4.91
N GLN A 12 -7.91 6.21 3.99
CA GLN A 12 -7.74 5.19 2.97
C GLN A 12 -6.53 5.48 2.07
N LYS A 13 -6.37 6.73 1.63
CA LYS A 13 -5.21 7.15 0.82
C LYS A 13 -3.90 6.99 1.57
N MET A 14 -3.87 7.34 2.86
CA MET A 14 -2.67 7.15 3.69
C MET A 14 -2.27 5.68 3.78
N LEU A 15 -3.24 4.76 3.91
CA LEU A 15 -2.96 3.32 3.95
C LEU A 15 -2.42 2.76 2.63
N LEU A 16 -2.74 3.40 1.50
CA LEU A 16 -2.31 2.97 0.16
C LEU A 16 -1.25 3.90 -0.45
N MET A 17 -0.66 4.78 0.33
CA MET A 17 0.33 5.74 -0.16
C MET A 17 1.53 5.03 -0.77
N PRO A 18 1.89 5.35 -2.03
CA PRO A 18 3.02 4.74 -2.71
C PRO A 18 4.36 5.16 -2.10
N LEU A 19 5.39 4.33 -2.29
CA LEU A 19 6.73 4.58 -1.72
C LEU A 19 7.35 5.88 -2.21
N GLU A 20 7.18 6.21 -3.49
CA GLU A 20 7.72 7.43 -4.11
C GLU A 20 7.12 8.72 -3.56
N GLN A 21 5.92 8.64 -2.98
CA GLN A 21 5.25 9.79 -2.38
C GLN A 21 5.45 9.89 -0.87
N TYR A 22 6.01 8.85 -0.26
CA TYR A 22 6.12 8.79 1.20
C TYR A 22 6.89 9.98 1.77
N ASP A 23 7.86 10.49 1.01
CA ASP A 23 8.67 11.63 1.39
C ASP A 23 8.29 12.94 0.66
N ALA A 24 7.47 12.88 -0.39
CA ALA A 24 7.10 14.05 -1.20
C ALA A 24 6.19 15.08 -0.49
N GLY A 25 6.26 15.19 0.83
CA GLY A 25 5.57 16.26 1.58
C GLY A 25 4.10 15.98 1.86
N PHE A 26 3.68 14.74 1.91
CA PHE A 26 2.36 14.35 2.43
C PHE A 26 2.26 14.53 3.95
N GLY A 27 3.18 15.28 4.52
CA GLY A 27 3.23 15.61 5.93
C GLY A 27 4.27 14.79 6.68
N ASP A 28 4.57 15.22 7.88
CA ASP A 28 5.45 14.54 8.80
C ASP A 28 5.12 13.05 8.88
N ILE A 29 6.14 12.20 8.79
CA ILE A 29 6.07 10.76 9.03
C ILE A 29 5.29 10.44 10.31
N ASP A 30 5.41 11.29 11.31
CA ASP A 30 4.72 11.19 12.60
C ASP A 30 3.20 11.38 12.53
N ARG A 31 2.65 11.76 11.37
CA ARG A 31 1.22 12.02 11.18
C ARG A 31 0.52 11.04 10.27
N ASN A 32 1.25 10.15 9.61
CA ASN A 32 0.71 9.19 8.67
C ASN A 32 0.82 7.78 9.22
N TYR A 33 -0.13 6.92 8.86
CA TYR A 33 0.02 5.48 9.07
C TYR A 33 1.16 4.94 8.21
N THR A 34 1.88 3.94 8.69
CA THR A 34 2.75 3.16 7.83
C THR A 34 1.91 2.50 6.73
N SER A 35 2.12 2.88 5.48
CA SER A 35 1.29 2.42 4.36
C SER A 35 1.47 0.92 4.10
N LEU A 36 0.44 0.29 3.54
CA LEU A 36 0.53 -1.10 3.09
C LEU A 36 1.59 -1.27 2.00
N MET A 37 1.77 -0.27 1.13
CA MET A 37 2.83 -0.28 0.12
C MET A 37 4.22 -0.30 0.74
N LYS A 38 4.41 0.32 1.91
CA LYS A 38 5.68 0.31 2.67
C LYS A 38 5.86 -1.00 3.43
N ILE A 39 4.82 -1.52 4.06
CA ILE A 39 4.86 -2.83 4.74
C ILE A 39 5.17 -3.94 3.73
N VAL A 40 4.48 -3.92 2.57
CA VAL A 40 4.67 -4.90 1.50
C VAL A 40 5.72 -4.38 0.51
N SER A 41 6.93 -4.20 0.97
CA SER A 41 8.07 -3.77 0.15
C SER A 41 9.32 -4.59 0.48
N SER A 42 10.32 -4.51 -0.35
CA SER A 42 11.61 -5.18 -0.16
C SER A 42 12.78 -4.24 -0.38
N ALA A 43 13.92 -4.55 0.23
CA ALA A 43 15.15 -3.80 0.02
C ALA A 43 15.57 -3.76 -1.46
N GLY A 44 15.34 -4.86 -2.19
CA GLY A 44 15.63 -4.93 -3.63
C GLY A 44 14.74 -4.01 -4.46
N GLU A 45 13.45 -3.90 -4.12
CA GLU A 45 12.54 -2.96 -4.78
C GLU A 45 12.98 -1.51 -4.55
N ILE A 46 13.27 -1.15 -3.30
CA ILE A 46 13.69 0.20 -2.94
C ILE A 46 14.98 0.58 -3.67
N ALA A 47 15.95 -0.33 -3.73
CA ALA A 47 17.18 -0.11 -4.48
C ALA A 47 16.93 0.08 -5.98
N ALA A 48 16.03 -0.71 -6.58
CA ALA A 48 15.66 -0.56 -7.99
C ALA A 48 14.95 0.76 -8.27
N MET A 49 14.01 1.17 -7.40
CA MET A 49 13.33 2.45 -7.52
C MET A 49 14.30 3.63 -7.41
N TYR A 50 15.25 3.54 -6.51
CA TYR A 50 16.29 4.56 -6.35
C TYR A 50 17.20 4.64 -7.58
N ASN A 51 17.71 3.50 -8.04
CA ASN A 51 18.61 3.42 -9.19
C ASN A 51 17.96 3.90 -10.50
N ASP A 52 16.66 3.70 -10.64
CA ASP A 52 15.87 4.09 -11.81
C ASP A 52 15.24 5.50 -11.67
N ASN A 53 15.65 6.28 -10.65
CA ASN A 53 15.15 7.62 -10.34
C ASN A 53 13.62 7.72 -10.17
N LEU A 54 12.99 6.67 -9.70
CA LEU A 54 11.57 6.69 -9.41
C LEU A 54 11.28 7.30 -8.03
N LEU A 55 12.20 7.12 -7.06
CA LEU A 55 12.16 7.83 -5.79
C LEU A 55 12.65 9.27 -5.97
N ASP A 56 11.92 10.24 -5.42
CA ASP A 56 12.31 11.65 -5.49
C ASP A 56 13.59 11.91 -4.68
N THR A 57 14.70 12.01 -5.40
CA THR A 57 16.02 12.32 -4.83
C THR A 57 16.28 13.83 -4.72
N SER A 58 15.36 14.67 -5.21
CA SER A 58 15.55 16.14 -5.26
C SER A 58 15.55 16.80 -3.89
N LYS A 59 15.09 16.10 -2.86
CA LYS A 59 15.13 16.55 -1.47
C LYS A 59 16.38 16.12 -0.69
N ALA A 60 17.32 15.49 -1.36
CA ALA A 60 18.63 15.20 -0.78
C ALA A 60 19.37 16.52 -0.49
N ASP A 61 19.19 17.03 0.71
CA ASP A 61 20.01 18.14 1.21
C ASP A 61 21.42 17.61 1.50
N SER A 62 22.37 18.13 0.76
CA SER A 62 23.82 18.02 1.00
C SER A 62 24.33 16.68 1.60
N GLY A 63 24.24 15.58 0.84
CA GLY A 63 25.08 14.41 1.09
C GLY A 63 24.45 13.25 1.85
N GLN A 64 23.18 13.33 2.21
CA GLN A 64 22.38 12.21 2.72
C GLN A 64 21.06 12.15 1.96
N PRO A 65 20.68 11.03 1.36
CA PRO A 65 19.35 10.86 0.83
C PRO A 65 18.37 10.68 1.99
N ALA A 66 17.80 11.78 2.50
CA ALA A 66 16.80 11.75 3.56
C ALA A 66 15.61 10.85 3.20
N VAL A 67 15.23 10.85 1.93
CA VAL A 67 14.18 10.02 1.33
C VAL A 67 14.44 8.53 1.52
N VAL A 68 15.67 8.09 1.31
CA VAL A 68 16.00 6.65 1.39
C VAL A 68 15.91 6.16 2.82
N ASP A 69 16.31 6.97 3.79
CA ASP A 69 16.29 6.59 5.20
C ASP A 69 14.86 6.31 5.67
N ASP A 70 13.89 7.13 5.28
CA ASP A 70 12.51 6.98 5.69
C ASP A 70 11.80 5.81 5.01
N VAL A 71 12.06 5.58 3.72
CA VAL A 71 11.53 4.43 3.00
C VAL A 71 12.20 3.13 3.45
N VAL A 72 13.49 3.18 3.76
CA VAL A 72 14.27 2.02 4.25
C VAL A 72 13.86 1.61 5.66
N ARG A 73 13.51 2.58 6.51
CA ARG A 73 13.08 2.28 7.88
C ARG A 73 11.65 1.76 7.91
N LEU A 74 11.45 0.66 8.59
CA LEU A 74 10.15 0.10 8.88
C LEU A 74 10.06 -0.21 10.37
N PHE A 75 9.07 0.36 11.06
CA PHE A 75 8.89 0.22 12.51
C PHE A 75 10.16 0.51 13.33
N GLY A 76 10.89 1.57 12.95
CA GLY A 76 12.14 1.96 13.61
C GLY A 76 13.37 1.10 13.29
N THR A 77 13.24 0.07 12.46
CA THR A 77 14.32 -0.80 12.04
C THR A 77 14.74 -0.49 10.61
N SER A 78 16.02 -0.21 10.39
CA SER A 78 16.57 0.01 9.05
C SER A 78 16.72 -1.30 8.29
N ARG A 79 16.32 -1.29 7.00
CA ARG A 79 16.66 -2.35 6.05
C ARG A 79 18.00 -2.00 5.40
N THR A 80 18.79 -3.02 5.10
CA THR A 80 20.01 -2.84 4.31
C THR A 80 19.66 -2.78 2.83
N VAL A 81 19.89 -1.65 2.18
CA VAL A 81 19.58 -1.44 0.76
C VAL A 81 20.87 -1.21 0.00
N ASN A 82 21.06 -1.92 -1.11
CA ASN A 82 22.20 -1.71 -1.99
C ASN A 82 21.88 -0.60 -3.01
N ILE A 83 22.41 0.58 -2.79
CA ILE A 83 22.26 1.72 -3.69
C ILE A 83 23.52 1.84 -4.51
N THR A 84 23.44 1.54 -5.82
CA THR A 84 24.53 1.74 -6.77
C THR A 84 24.28 3.02 -7.56
N GLY A 85 24.89 4.13 -7.16
CA GLY A 85 24.73 5.39 -7.88
C GLY A 85 25.70 6.47 -7.40
N SER A 86 25.88 7.51 -8.22
CA SER A 86 26.89 8.57 -8.10
C SER A 86 26.71 9.54 -6.92
N HIS A 87 25.90 9.24 -5.96
CA HIS A 87 25.76 10.07 -4.78
C HIS A 87 26.66 9.53 -3.67
N GLY A 88 27.90 10.08 -3.63
CA GLY A 88 28.82 10.04 -2.50
C GLY A 88 28.98 8.68 -1.83
N SER A 89 30.10 8.12 -1.98
CA SER A 89 30.87 7.12 -1.22
C SER A 89 30.31 6.49 0.07
N ASP A 90 29.05 6.50 0.33
CA ASP A 90 28.52 5.95 1.56
C ASP A 90 27.76 4.64 1.31
N GLU A 91 28.59 3.63 1.48
CA GLU A 91 28.27 2.32 1.99
C GLU A 91 27.41 1.42 1.12
N ASN A 92 28.10 0.69 0.34
CA ASN A 92 27.83 -0.67 -0.15
C ASN A 92 27.05 -1.55 0.84
N ALA A 93 25.88 -1.15 1.21
CA ALA A 93 24.98 -2.06 1.86
C ALA A 93 24.47 -3.02 0.80
N VAL A 94 25.14 -4.15 0.65
CA VAL A 94 24.65 -5.26 -0.14
C VAL A 94 23.27 -5.62 0.42
N GLY A 95 22.24 -5.54 -0.41
CA GLY A 95 20.89 -5.88 -0.02
C GLY A 95 20.80 -7.32 0.47
N VAL A 96 21.04 -7.52 1.75
CA VAL A 96 20.77 -8.78 2.41
C VAL A 96 19.27 -8.81 2.66
N ALA A 97 18.61 -9.86 2.18
CA ALA A 97 17.19 -10.05 2.43
C ALA A 97 16.93 -9.95 3.94
N SER A 98 16.16 -8.95 4.32
CA SER A 98 15.78 -8.71 5.70
C SER A 98 14.57 -9.56 6.06
N PHE A 99 14.38 -9.87 7.34
CA PHE A 99 13.14 -10.45 7.83
C PHE A 99 11.94 -9.51 7.66
N LEU A 100 12.20 -8.20 7.45
CA LEU A 100 11.21 -7.17 7.14
C LEU A 100 10.83 -7.11 5.65
N ASP A 101 11.46 -7.90 4.80
CA ASP A 101 11.18 -7.90 3.37
C ASP A 101 9.98 -8.78 3.05
N ALA A 102 9.01 -8.20 2.33
CA ALA A 102 7.91 -8.92 1.71
C ALA A 102 8.36 -9.55 0.38
N GLU A 103 7.50 -10.39 -0.19
CA GLU A 103 7.70 -10.93 -1.54
C GLU A 103 7.26 -9.87 -2.56
N VAL A 104 8.24 -9.26 -3.25
CA VAL A 104 7.97 -8.25 -4.27
C VAL A 104 8.46 -8.70 -5.63
N ASP A 105 7.62 -8.56 -6.64
CA ASP A 105 7.96 -8.81 -8.03
C ASP A 105 7.80 -7.52 -8.85
N PHE A 106 8.92 -6.87 -9.11
CA PHE A 106 9.02 -5.64 -9.91
C PHE A 106 9.71 -5.85 -11.27
N GLY A 107 10.03 -7.09 -11.61
CA GLY A 107 10.70 -7.46 -12.86
C GLY A 107 12.19 -7.10 -12.92
N ALA A 108 12.59 -6.49 -14.02
CA ALA A 108 13.99 -6.12 -14.27
C ALA A 108 14.35 -4.71 -13.75
N GLY A 109 13.46 -4.06 -12.99
CA GLY A 109 13.62 -2.70 -12.49
C GLY A 109 12.56 -1.75 -13.05
N TYR A 110 12.65 -0.49 -12.66
CA TYR A 110 11.65 0.54 -12.98
C TYR A 110 12.06 1.46 -14.13
N ALA A 111 13.20 1.24 -14.77
CA ALA A 111 13.61 2.03 -15.92
C ALA A 111 12.54 2.04 -17.02
N SER A 112 12.45 3.14 -17.75
CA SER A 112 11.48 3.31 -18.83
C SER A 112 11.59 2.17 -19.83
N GLY A 113 10.48 1.49 -20.11
CA GLY A 113 10.41 0.31 -21.00
C GLY A 113 10.46 -1.05 -20.31
N ASN A 114 10.80 -1.13 -19.04
CA ASN A 114 10.87 -2.39 -18.28
C ASN A 114 9.51 -2.89 -17.78
N ALA A 115 8.43 -2.10 -17.96
CA ALA A 115 7.09 -2.53 -17.54
C ALA A 115 6.67 -3.81 -18.27
N ARG A 116 6.23 -4.78 -17.49
CA ARG A 116 5.86 -6.12 -17.97
C ARG A 116 4.38 -6.20 -18.30
N VAL A 117 4.05 -6.96 -19.31
CA VAL A 117 2.64 -7.31 -19.56
C VAL A 117 2.14 -8.20 -18.43
N LEU A 118 0.98 -7.88 -17.89
CA LEU A 118 0.32 -8.71 -16.89
C LEU A 118 -0.03 -10.07 -17.48
N THR A 119 0.34 -11.15 -16.80
CA THR A 119 0.03 -12.51 -17.20
C THR A 119 -0.47 -13.32 -16.00
N LEU A 120 -1.28 -14.35 -16.24
CA LEU A 120 -1.71 -15.27 -15.18
C LEU A 120 -0.53 -16.02 -14.55
N SER A 121 0.55 -16.23 -15.29
CA SER A 121 1.77 -16.82 -14.76
C SER A 121 2.41 -15.98 -13.66
N LEU A 122 2.42 -14.65 -13.79
CA LEU A 122 2.92 -13.74 -12.75
C LEU A 122 2.10 -13.85 -11.45
N LEU A 123 0.77 -13.90 -11.58
CA LEU A 123 -0.11 -14.06 -10.43
C LEU A 123 0.13 -15.39 -9.71
N ASN A 124 0.21 -16.48 -10.51
CA ASN A 124 0.44 -17.83 -9.97
C ASN A 124 1.81 -17.94 -9.28
N ASP A 125 2.83 -17.34 -9.87
CA ASP A 125 4.19 -17.37 -9.30
C ASP A 125 4.26 -16.61 -7.98
N MET A 126 3.61 -15.46 -7.88
CA MET A 126 3.51 -14.71 -6.62
C MET A 126 2.80 -15.52 -5.54
N ILE A 127 1.63 -16.09 -5.84
CA ILE A 127 0.90 -16.93 -4.88
C ILE A 127 1.75 -18.13 -4.45
N ARG A 128 2.46 -18.76 -5.39
CA ARG A 128 3.37 -19.87 -5.09
C ARG A 128 4.49 -19.45 -4.14
N ARG A 129 5.15 -18.31 -4.39
CA ARG A 129 6.24 -17.79 -3.54
C ARG A 129 5.75 -17.52 -2.13
N ILE A 130 4.62 -16.83 -1.97
CA ILE A 130 4.04 -16.54 -0.67
C ILE A 130 3.74 -17.83 0.10
N ARG A 131 3.11 -18.81 -0.57
CA ARG A 131 2.79 -20.11 0.06
C ARG A 131 4.03 -20.92 0.41
N GLN A 132 5.09 -20.86 -0.39
CA GLN A 132 6.37 -21.51 -0.07
C GLN A 132 7.03 -20.90 1.17
N ASN A 133 6.81 -19.63 1.44
CA ASN A 133 7.29 -18.95 2.65
C ASN A 133 6.39 -19.20 3.87
N GLY A 134 5.30 -19.95 3.72
CA GLY A 134 4.36 -20.26 4.80
C GLY A 134 3.21 -19.27 4.95
N GLY A 135 3.08 -18.27 4.06
CA GLY A 135 1.96 -17.35 4.03
C GLY A 135 0.74 -17.93 3.33
N ASN A 136 -0.43 -17.41 3.66
CA ASN A 136 -1.68 -17.76 3.03
C ASN A 136 -2.44 -16.49 2.62
N PRO A 137 -2.22 -15.96 1.41
CA PRO A 137 -2.86 -14.74 0.98
C PRO A 137 -4.38 -14.91 0.94
N LYS A 138 -5.10 -14.05 1.66
CA LYS A 138 -6.55 -14.09 1.81
C LYS A 138 -7.27 -13.03 1.01
N VAL A 139 -6.56 -11.97 0.63
CA VAL A 139 -7.12 -10.84 -0.10
C VAL A 139 -6.12 -10.39 -1.16
N MET A 140 -6.62 -10.12 -2.35
CA MET A 140 -5.92 -9.43 -3.41
C MET A 140 -6.50 -8.02 -3.54
N LEU A 141 -5.68 -7.00 -3.34
CA LEU A 141 -6.08 -5.61 -3.45
C LEU A 141 -5.44 -4.99 -4.68
N THR A 142 -6.23 -4.34 -5.55
CA THR A 142 -5.72 -3.73 -6.78
C THR A 142 -6.66 -2.64 -7.30
N GLY A 143 -6.30 -1.97 -8.41
CA GLY A 143 -7.16 -1.00 -9.08
C GLY A 143 -8.21 -1.64 -9.98
N TYR A 144 -9.20 -0.84 -10.39
CA TYR A 144 -10.27 -1.29 -11.31
C TYR A 144 -9.73 -1.67 -12.69
N ASP A 145 -8.71 -0.97 -13.17
CA ASP A 145 -7.98 -1.22 -14.42
C ASP A 145 -7.37 -2.62 -14.45
N THR A 146 -6.69 -2.98 -13.38
CA THR A 146 -6.06 -4.30 -13.25
C THR A 146 -7.08 -5.41 -13.10
N VAL A 147 -8.20 -5.19 -12.39
CA VAL A 147 -9.30 -6.16 -12.33
C VAL A 147 -9.86 -6.45 -13.71
N GLN A 148 -10.06 -5.41 -14.53
CA GLN A 148 -10.50 -5.59 -15.91
C GLN A 148 -9.47 -6.38 -16.73
N ALA A 149 -8.19 -6.04 -16.63
CA ALA A 149 -7.13 -6.75 -17.32
C ALA A 149 -7.06 -8.24 -16.94
N ILE A 150 -7.25 -8.56 -15.65
CA ILE A 150 -7.32 -9.97 -15.18
C ILE A 150 -8.56 -10.67 -15.78
N ALA A 151 -9.71 -9.99 -15.82
CA ALA A 151 -10.92 -10.56 -16.41
C ALA A 151 -10.73 -10.86 -17.91
N ASP A 152 -10.11 -9.95 -18.65
CA ASP A 152 -9.81 -10.13 -20.08
C ASP A 152 -8.84 -11.31 -20.32
N LEU A 153 -7.82 -11.45 -19.45
CA LEU A 153 -6.89 -12.59 -19.51
C LEU A 153 -7.59 -13.93 -19.23
N LEU A 154 -8.52 -13.95 -18.27
CA LEU A 154 -9.27 -15.16 -17.96
C LEU A 154 -10.26 -15.51 -19.07
N GLN A 155 -10.90 -14.52 -19.68
CA GLN A 155 -11.80 -14.72 -20.80
C GLN A 155 -11.05 -15.29 -22.03
N SER A 156 -9.84 -14.79 -22.30
CA SER A 156 -9.03 -15.28 -23.42
C SER A 156 -8.62 -16.76 -23.26
N GLN A 157 -8.62 -17.30 -22.04
CA GLN A 157 -8.31 -18.69 -21.74
C GLN A 157 -9.56 -19.57 -21.50
N GLU A 158 -10.75 -19.10 -21.88
CA GLU A 158 -12.04 -19.75 -21.62
C GLU A 158 -12.28 -20.08 -20.13
N ARG A 159 -11.69 -19.29 -19.25
CA ARG A 159 -11.88 -19.43 -17.80
C ARG A 159 -12.81 -18.34 -17.32
N PHE A 160 -13.69 -18.67 -16.44
CA PHE A 160 -14.60 -17.72 -15.80
C PHE A 160 -14.10 -17.38 -14.41
N MET A 161 -14.28 -16.12 -14.01
CA MET A 161 -14.04 -15.70 -12.65
C MET A 161 -15.16 -16.23 -11.76
N ASP A 162 -14.80 -17.00 -10.75
CA ASP A 162 -15.73 -17.36 -9.69
C ASP A 162 -16.07 -16.14 -8.83
N ARG A 163 -17.28 -16.15 -8.28
CA ARG A 163 -17.77 -15.10 -7.40
C ARG A 163 -17.99 -15.65 -6.01
N LYS A 164 -17.32 -15.05 -5.05
CA LYS A 164 -17.46 -15.40 -3.64
C LYS A 164 -18.25 -14.31 -2.92
N GLU A 165 -19.16 -14.72 -2.06
CA GLU A 165 -19.84 -13.80 -1.16
C GLU A 165 -18.97 -13.56 0.07
N ILE A 166 -18.62 -12.29 0.32
CA ILE A 166 -17.88 -11.89 1.51
C ILE A 166 -18.88 -11.34 2.53
N VAL A 167 -18.95 -12.01 3.66
CA VAL A 167 -19.71 -11.53 4.81
C VAL A 167 -18.75 -10.83 5.76
N PRO A 168 -18.91 -9.52 6.01
CA PRO A 168 -18.07 -8.82 6.95
C PRO A 168 -18.24 -9.39 8.35
N THR A 169 -17.12 -9.65 9.01
CA THR A 169 -17.08 -10.15 10.38
C THR A 169 -16.64 -9.03 11.30
N HIS A 170 -17.45 -8.71 12.30
CA HIS A 170 -17.12 -7.73 13.34
C HIS A 170 -16.73 -8.47 14.62
N ASN A 171 -15.54 -8.18 15.16
CA ASN A 171 -14.99 -8.80 16.36
C ASN A 171 -14.97 -10.35 16.35
N GLY A 172 -14.72 -10.95 15.19
CA GLY A 172 -14.69 -12.42 15.06
C GLY A 172 -16.04 -13.10 15.09
N VAL A 173 -17.12 -12.35 15.22
CA VAL A 173 -18.48 -12.87 15.21
C VAL A 173 -19.07 -12.70 13.81
N ARG A 174 -19.57 -13.80 13.22
CA ARG A 174 -20.28 -13.77 11.95
C ARG A 174 -21.58 -12.97 12.13
N GLY A 175 -21.90 -12.10 11.18
CA GLY A 175 -23.07 -11.22 11.24
C GLY A 175 -24.37 -11.95 11.61
N VAL A 176 -25.29 -11.24 12.26
CA VAL A 176 -26.56 -11.80 12.72
C VAL A 176 -27.43 -12.11 11.49
N LYS A 177 -28.02 -13.31 11.44
CA LYS A 177 -28.97 -13.70 10.39
C LYS A 177 -30.07 -12.66 10.22
N GLY A 178 -30.15 -12.09 9.02
CA GLY A 178 -31.12 -11.04 8.67
C GLY A 178 -30.54 -9.66 8.42
N GLN A 179 -29.26 -9.42 8.76
CA GLN A 179 -28.52 -8.21 8.44
C GLN A 179 -27.18 -8.50 7.75
N GLU A 180 -27.06 -9.66 7.11
CA GLU A 180 -25.86 -10.00 6.35
C GLU A 180 -25.81 -9.14 5.07
N VAL A 181 -25.05 -8.06 5.11
CA VAL A 181 -24.72 -7.30 3.91
C VAL A 181 -23.49 -7.95 3.28
N GLY A 182 -23.72 -9.02 2.53
CA GLY A 182 -22.70 -9.65 1.71
C GLY A 182 -22.55 -8.90 0.37
N PHE A 183 -21.36 -8.77 -0.11
CA PHE A 183 -21.10 -8.32 -1.48
C PHE A 183 -20.33 -9.39 -2.25
N ARG A 184 -20.63 -9.51 -3.54
CA ARG A 184 -19.99 -10.49 -4.41
C ARG A 184 -18.77 -9.83 -5.06
N VAL A 185 -17.62 -10.46 -4.89
CA VAL A 185 -16.37 -10.05 -5.52
C VAL A 185 -15.85 -11.14 -6.43
N ALA A 186 -15.09 -10.74 -7.42
CA ALA A 186 -14.34 -11.66 -8.24
C ALA A 186 -13.28 -12.38 -7.40
N THR A 187 -13.02 -13.66 -7.69
CA THR A 187 -12.00 -14.45 -7.00
C THR A 187 -11.02 -15.03 -7.99
N TYR A 188 -9.77 -15.15 -7.56
CA TYR A 188 -8.71 -15.84 -8.26
C TYR A 188 -8.04 -16.82 -7.30
N TYR A 189 -8.03 -18.14 -7.62
CA TYR A 189 -7.58 -19.18 -6.70
C TYR A 189 -8.23 -19.11 -5.30
N ASP A 190 -9.53 -18.85 -5.26
CA ASP A 190 -10.31 -18.66 -4.03
C ASP A 190 -9.92 -17.41 -3.21
N ILE A 191 -9.04 -16.57 -3.73
CA ILE A 191 -8.64 -15.30 -3.15
C ILE A 191 -9.54 -14.20 -3.72
N PRO A 192 -10.31 -13.48 -2.90
CA PRO A 192 -11.14 -12.38 -3.36
C PRO A 192 -10.29 -11.22 -3.85
N ILE A 193 -10.67 -10.64 -4.98
CA ILE A 193 -10.06 -9.44 -5.55
C ILE A 193 -10.91 -8.24 -5.17
N ILE A 194 -10.34 -7.33 -4.40
CA ILE A 194 -11.02 -6.10 -3.96
C ILE A 194 -10.45 -4.92 -4.74
N PRO A 195 -11.27 -4.30 -5.61
CA PRO A 195 -10.83 -3.11 -6.34
C PRO A 195 -10.89 -1.86 -5.45
N THR A 196 -9.90 -0.99 -5.60
CA THR A 196 -9.89 0.34 -4.99
C THR A 196 -9.47 1.41 -5.99
N LYS A 197 -10.05 2.61 -5.85
CA LYS A 197 -9.71 3.75 -6.71
C LYS A 197 -8.35 4.37 -6.40
N ASP A 198 -7.86 4.16 -5.18
CA ASP A 198 -6.66 4.80 -4.65
C ASP A 198 -5.40 3.91 -4.78
N MET A 199 -5.50 2.80 -5.52
CA MET A 199 -4.34 1.92 -5.74
C MET A 199 -3.33 2.59 -6.66
N PRO A 200 -2.06 2.74 -6.22
CA PRO A 200 -1.02 3.34 -7.04
C PRO A 200 -0.58 2.43 -8.19
N SER A 201 0.14 3.02 -9.13
CA SER A 201 0.85 2.34 -10.21
C SER A 201 2.32 2.69 -10.10
N THR A 202 3.12 1.79 -9.57
CA THR A 202 4.56 2.00 -9.38
C THR A 202 5.30 1.62 -10.65
N THR A 203 5.56 2.58 -11.53
CA THR A 203 6.27 2.39 -12.79
C THR A 203 6.75 3.71 -13.37
N ALA A 204 7.89 3.71 -14.06
CA ALA A 204 8.35 4.84 -14.87
C ALA A 204 7.72 4.87 -16.28
N ASN A 205 6.93 3.86 -16.64
CA ASN A 205 6.25 3.80 -17.93
C ASN A 205 5.00 4.67 -17.93
N THR A 206 4.69 5.30 -19.07
CA THR A 206 3.57 6.23 -19.21
C THR A 206 2.41 5.69 -20.03
N SER A 207 2.60 4.53 -20.69
CA SER A 207 1.60 3.96 -21.59
C SER A 207 1.07 2.62 -21.09
N ASN A 208 -0.24 2.45 -21.16
CA ASN A 208 -0.95 1.22 -20.81
C ASN A 208 -0.65 0.72 -19.37
N VAL A 209 -0.39 1.63 -18.47
CA VAL A 209 -0.03 1.33 -17.08
C VAL A 209 -1.21 0.69 -16.35
N LEU A 210 -0.94 -0.31 -15.55
CA LEU A 210 -1.90 -0.93 -14.64
C LEU A 210 -1.53 -0.63 -13.19
N SER A 211 -2.54 -0.61 -12.33
CA SER A 211 -2.35 -0.46 -10.89
C SER A 211 -1.65 -1.67 -10.29
N ASP A 212 -0.86 -1.44 -9.26
CA ASP A 212 -0.15 -2.49 -8.53
C ASP A 212 -1.11 -3.51 -7.90
N ILE A 213 -0.61 -4.70 -7.62
CA ILE A 213 -1.38 -5.78 -7.01
C ILE A 213 -0.74 -6.13 -5.67
N LEU A 214 -1.51 -6.01 -4.59
CA LEU A 214 -1.13 -6.49 -3.26
C LEU A 214 -1.81 -7.82 -2.94
N PHE A 215 -1.03 -8.77 -2.45
CA PHE A 215 -1.49 -10.04 -1.91
C PHE A 215 -1.31 -9.99 -0.40
N LEU A 216 -2.41 -9.96 0.33
CA LEU A 216 -2.40 -9.73 1.76
C LEU A 216 -2.85 -10.97 2.54
N ASP A 217 -2.03 -11.38 3.48
CA ASP A 217 -2.40 -12.32 4.51
C ASP A 217 -2.87 -11.53 5.75
N THR A 218 -4.17 -11.45 5.92
CA THR A 218 -4.80 -10.65 6.96
C THR A 218 -4.64 -11.22 8.37
N ASP A 219 -4.15 -12.43 8.54
CA ASP A 219 -3.85 -12.99 9.86
C ASP A 219 -2.62 -12.34 10.49
N HIS A 220 -1.75 -11.79 9.64
CA HIS A 220 -0.49 -11.18 10.03
C HIS A 220 -0.47 -9.65 9.90
N LEU A 221 -1.61 -9.04 9.53
CA LEU A 221 -1.78 -7.60 9.40
C LEU A 221 -2.83 -7.10 10.39
N TRP A 222 -2.56 -5.99 11.04
CA TRP A 222 -3.52 -5.34 11.93
C TRP A 222 -3.39 -3.83 11.89
N LEU A 223 -4.47 -3.17 12.28
CA LEU A 223 -4.49 -1.75 12.60
C LEU A 223 -4.66 -1.60 14.11
N SER A 224 -3.63 -1.08 14.77
CA SER A 224 -3.66 -0.77 16.19
C SER A 224 -4.26 0.62 16.38
N VAL A 225 -5.46 0.70 16.93
CA VAL A 225 -6.14 1.98 17.17
C VAL A 225 -5.93 2.40 18.62
N MET A 226 -5.13 3.46 18.83
CA MET A 226 -4.91 4.05 20.14
C MET A 226 -6.10 4.93 20.54
N LYS A 227 -6.59 5.75 19.61
CA LYS A 227 -7.79 6.58 19.80
C LYS A 227 -8.66 6.47 18.55
N PRO A 228 -9.93 6.05 18.70
CA PRO A 228 -10.85 6.00 17.58
C PRO A 228 -11.12 7.41 17.04
N THR A 229 -11.69 7.47 15.84
CA THR A 229 -12.05 8.74 15.23
C THR A 229 -13.01 9.52 16.13
N GLN A 230 -12.62 10.70 16.52
CA GLN A 230 -13.41 11.61 17.34
C GLN A 230 -13.47 12.98 16.67
N TYR A 231 -14.61 13.62 16.79
CA TYR A 231 -14.79 15.02 16.39
C TYR A 231 -14.56 15.94 17.57
N PHE A 232 -13.74 16.95 17.37
CA PHE A 232 -13.48 18.00 18.33
C PHE A 232 -13.94 19.31 17.73
N GLU A 233 -14.67 20.08 18.52
CA GLU A 233 -15.11 21.42 18.17
C GLU A 233 -14.56 22.40 19.18
N ASP A 234 -14.02 23.50 18.68
CA ASP A 234 -13.57 24.64 19.48
C ASP A 234 -14.10 25.94 18.88
N GLY A 235 -14.44 26.90 19.74
CA GLY A 235 -14.97 28.17 19.27
C GLY A 235 -16.11 28.70 20.16
N ILE A 236 -16.99 29.49 19.59
CA ILE A 236 -18.09 30.20 20.29
C ILE A 236 -19.01 29.18 21.00
N THR A 237 -19.33 28.07 20.32
CA THR A 237 -20.24 27.03 20.85
C THR A 237 -19.67 26.34 22.08
N SER A 238 -18.36 26.15 22.14
CA SER A 238 -17.64 25.53 23.25
C SER A 238 -17.26 26.52 24.36
N GLY A 239 -17.58 27.82 24.19
CA GLY A 239 -17.26 28.86 25.14
C GLY A 239 -15.80 29.33 25.12
N ASN A 240 -15.03 28.88 24.14
CA ASN A 240 -13.62 29.25 23.95
C ASN A 240 -13.42 29.93 22.59
N PRO A 241 -13.70 31.24 22.46
CA PRO A 241 -13.58 31.96 21.21
C PRO A 241 -12.12 32.05 20.78
N PHE A 242 -11.86 31.76 19.48
CA PHE A 242 -10.53 31.86 18.89
C PHE A 242 -10.04 33.30 18.83
N GLY A 243 -9.24 33.68 19.73
CA GLY A 243 -8.48 34.93 19.71
C GLY A 243 -9.31 36.19 19.54
N VAL A 244 -8.70 37.29 19.80
CA VAL A 244 -9.34 38.61 19.66
C VAL A 244 -9.64 38.90 18.17
N GLY A 245 -10.92 39.18 17.88
CA GLY A 245 -11.36 39.59 16.55
C GLY A 245 -11.73 38.46 15.56
N LYS A 246 -11.79 37.20 16.01
CA LYS A 246 -12.28 36.07 15.22
C LYS A 246 -13.55 35.50 15.79
N LEU A 247 -14.64 35.55 15.00
CA LEU A 247 -15.91 34.92 15.32
C LEU A 247 -16.07 33.69 14.42
N GLY A 248 -16.07 32.51 15.02
CA GLY A 248 -16.24 31.25 14.27
C GLY A 248 -16.06 30.03 15.13
N ASN A 249 -16.53 28.90 14.66
CA ASN A 249 -16.26 27.57 15.19
C ASN A 249 -15.26 26.87 14.28
N GLN A 250 -14.35 26.13 14.90
CA GLN A 250 -13.40 25.27 14.19
C GLN A 250 -13.61 23.84 14.67
N GLY A 251 -13.75 22.92 13.72
CA GLY A 251 -13.90 21.51 14.03
C GLY A 251 -12.80 20.70 13.35
N MET A 252 -12.37 19.64 14.04
CA MET A 252 -11.43 18.68 13.48
C MET A 252 -11.80 17.25 13.83
N TYR A 253 -11.54 16.34 12.89
CA TYR A 253 -11.53 14.91 13.17
C TYR A 253 -10.12 14.48 13.54
N ARG A 254 -10.00 13.65 14.56
CA ARG A 254 -8.74 13.08 15.01
C ARG A 254 -8.86 11.58 15.16
N THR A 255 -7.92 10.88 14.55
CA THR A 255 -7.73 9.43 14.73
C THR A 255 -6.27 9.20 15.08
N MET A 256 -5.99 8.30 16.01
CA MET A 256 -4.63 7.90 16.34
C MET A 256 -4.53 6.38 16.30
N GLY A 257 -3.62 5.89 15.52
CA GLY A 257 -3.38 4.46 15.35
C GLY A 257 -2.15 4.23 14.52
N GLU A 258 -1.78 2.97 14.37
CA GLU A 258 -0.67 2.54 13.52
C GLU A 258 -0.97 1.15 12.93
N THR A 259 -0.50 0.93 11.72
CA THR A 259 -0.54 -0.39 11.08
C THR A 259 0.59 -1.26 11.61
N GLY A 260 0.39 -2.56 11.61
CA GLY A 260 1.43 -3.50 12.03
C GLY A 260 1.40 -4.78 11.21
N CYS A 261 2.55 -5.44 11.15
CA CYS A 261 2.71 -6.72 10.48
C CYS A 261 3.63 -7.62 11.30
N SER A 262 3.22 -8.88 11.52
CA SER A 262 4.05 -9.87 12.23
C SER A 262 4.85 -10.77 11.29
N PHE A 263 4.40 -10.95 10.05
CA PHE A 263 5.06 -11.83 9.09
C PHE A 263 5.08 -11.21 7.69
N PHE A 264 6.18 -10.55 7.35
CA PHE A 264 6.32 -9.80 6.11
C PHE A 264 6.38 -10.69 4.87
N LYS A 265 7.03 -11.84 4.93
CA LYS A 265 7.12 -12.79 3.80
C LYS A 265 5.81 -13.46 3.44
N ALA A 266 4.78 -13.35 4.29
CA ALA A 266 3.43 -13.76 3.97
C ALA A 266 2.69 -12.74 3.09
N GLN A 267 3.25 -11.54 2.96
CA GLN A 267 2.70 -10.47 2.14
C GLN A 267 3.39 -10.44 0.79
N GLY A 268 2.67 -10.11 -0.26
CA GLY A 268 3.23 -10.03 -1.61
C GLY A 268 2.76 -8.83 -2.40
N LYS A 269 3.59 -8.39 -3.36
CA LYS A 269 3.28 -7.27 -4.23
C LYS A 269 3.81 -7.53 -5.64
N ILE A 270 3.01 -7.19 -6.63
CA ILE A 270 3.43 -7.12 -8.04
C ILE A 270 3.31 -5.68 -8.48
N THR A 271 4.40 -5.13 -9.00
CA THR A 271 4.48 -3.76 -9.50
C THR A 271 5.05 -3.72 -10.91
N ASN A 272 5.12 -2.54 -11.49
CA ASN A 272 5.69 -2.31 -12.82
C ASN A 272 5.02 -3.15 -13.91
N ILE A 273 3.70 -3.10 -13.96
CA ILE A 273 2.86 -3.86 -14.87
C ILE A 273 2.12 -2.97 -15.86
N LYS A 274 1.87 -3.50 -17.04
CA LYS A 274 1.10 -2.86 -18.11
C LYS A 274 0.11 -3.84 -18.74
N SER A 275 -0.92 -3.31 -19.39
CA SER A 275 -1.79 -4.12 -20.24
C SER A 275 -1.07 -4.55 -21.54
N ALA A 276 -1.60 -5.56 -22.19
CA ALA A 276 -1.09 -6.05 -23.47
C ALA A 276 -1.28 -5.02 -24.59
#